data_f74cfe2d9c99e2971c1903eb34d12240
#
_entry.id   f74cfe2d9c99e2971c1903eb34d12240
#
_cell.length_a   1.000
_cell.length_b   1.000
_cell.length_c   1.000
_cell.angle_alpha   90.00
_cell.angle_beta   90.00
_cell.angle_gamma   90.00
#
_symmetry.space_group_name_H-M   'P 1'
#
loop_
_entity.id
_entity.type
_entity.pdbx_description
1 polymer ?
#
loop_
_entity_poly.entity_id
_entity_poly.type
_entity_poly.pdbx_seq_one_letter_code
_entity_poly.pdbx_strand_id
1 'polypeptide(L)'
;FSAQETPAASAEGSLFDAPAYQTIDTVPHVYHTVTDEKALRELAGRLEASSEFCFDTETTGFDVFGDRLVGLSFAVEPFEAWYVPCDPANLGQVLSILRPVFENERIAKIGQNVKFDLMMLRSAGIDVRGTLYDTMIVHYLLDPESRHGMDHLARICLNYSPVPIEELIGKGARQITMDRVPVAPGTRPRTPT
;
A
#
# COMPACT_ATOMS: atom_id res chain seq x y z
N PHE A 1 -50.72 24.37 31.70
CA PHE A 1 -50.11 24.07 30.40
C PHE A 1 -48.64 24.36 30.51
N SER A 2 -47.84 23.32 30.65
CA SER A 2 -46.38 23.36 30.74
C SER A 2 -45.79 23.27 29.35
N ALA A 3 -45.04 24.27 28.91
CA ALA A 3 -44.26 24.23 27.71
C ALA A 3 -42.90 23.58 28.00
N GLN A 4 -42.60 22.47 27.37
CA GLN A 4 -41.30 21.83 27.36
C GLN A 4 -40.38 22.57 26.39
N GLU A 5 -39.33 23.18 26.91
CA GLU A 5 -38.22 23.70 26.13
C GLU A 5 -37.34 22.55 25.67
N THR A 6 -37.22 22.41 24.36
CA THR A 6 -36.22 21.55 23.70
C THR A 6 -34.88 22.27 23.70
N PRO A 7 -33.77 21.66 24.16
CA PRO A 7 -32.46 22.28 24.01
C PRO A 7 -32.01 22.27 22.58
N ALA A 8 -31.78 23.44 22.00
CA ALA A 8 -31.13 23.63 20.73
C ALA A 8 -29.69 23.14 20.82
N ALA A 9 -29.34 22.14 20.06
CA ALA A 9 -27.96 21.72 19.84
C ALA A 9 -27.23 22.82 19.06
N SER A 10 -26.33 23.52 19.73
CA SER A 10 -25.39 24.46 19.11
C SER A 10 -24.33 23.67 18.34
N ALA A 11 -24.51 23.49 17.04
CA ALA A 11 -23.45 23.10 16.14
C ALA A 11 -22.66 24.37 15.77
N GLU A 12 -21.75 24.81 16.63
CA GLU A 12 -20.70 25.76 16.27
C GLU A 12 -19.56 24.98 15.60
N GLY A 13 -19.73 24.65 14.31
CA GLY A 13 -18.61 24.29 13.45
C GLY A 13 -17.80 25.55 13.18
N SER A 14 -16.55 25.60 13.66
CA SER A 14 -15.61 26.67 13.35
C SER A 14 -15.41 26.72 11.84
N LEU A 15 -15.51 27.93 11.26
CA LEU A 15 -15.26 28.17 9.82
C LEU A 15 -13.81 27.88 9.39
N PHE A 16 -12.97 27.46 10.33
CA PHE A 16 -11.53 27.17 10.17
C PHE A 16 -11.15 25.72 10.44
N ASP A 17 -12.11 24.82 10.70
CA ASP A 17 -11.79 23.41 10.80
C ASP A 17 -11.43 22.90 9.40
N ALA A 18 -10.15 22.59 9.21
CA ALA A 18 -9.70 21.87 8.03
C ALA A 18 -10.50 20.56 7.92
N PRO A 19 -10.87 20.12 6.72
CA PRO A 19 -11.63 18.89 6.54
C PRO A 19 -10.92 17.75 7.28
N ALA A 20 -11.60 17.12 8.22
CA ALA A 20 -11.06 16.00 8.96
C ALA A 20 -10.97 14.79 8.03
N TYR A 21 -9.76 14.53 7.51
CA TYR A 21 -9.51 13.31 6.73
C TYR A 21 -9.67 12.08 7.61
N GLN A 22 -10.16 11.01 7.02
CA GLN A 22 -10.04 9.68 7.59
C GLN A 22 -8.57 9.31 7.73
N THR A 23 -8.24 8.52 8.73
CA THR A 23 -6.88 8.05 8.99
C THR A 23 -6.91 6.56 9.29
N ILE A 24 -5.74 5.96 9.41
CA ILE A 24 -5.64 4.56 9.81
C ILE A 24 -6.32 4.27 11.15
N ASP A 25 -6.43 5.24 12.04
CA ASP A 25 -7.07 5.06 13.34
C ASP A 25 -8.60 5.17 13.28
N THR A 26 -9.15 5.75 12.22
CA THR A 26 -10.61 5.98 12.05
C THR A 26 -11.27 5.03 11.08
N VAL A 27 -10.49 4.37 10.20
CA VAL A 27 -11.00 3.43 9.19
C VAL A 27 -10.83 1.99 9.69
N PRO A 28 -11.89 1.19 9.77
CA PRO A 28 -11.75 -0.25 10.04
C PRO A 28 -10.87 -0.92 9.00
N HIS A 29 -9.89 -1.70 9.42
CA HIS A 29 -8.98 -2.39 8.52
C HIS A 29 -8.45 -3.68 9.13
N VAL A 30 -8.04 -4.61 8.27
CA VAL A 30 -7.40 -5.87 8.66
C VAL A 30 -6.08 -6.00 7.90
N TYR A 31 -5.00 -6.15 8.64
CA TYR A 31 -3.67 -6.28 8.06
C TYR A 31 -3.01 -7.58 8.50
N HIS A 32 -2.39 -8.26 7.54
CA HIS A 32 -1.74 -9.54 7.73
C HIS A 32 -0.24 -9.43 7.43
N THR A 33 0.60 -9.89 8.34
CA THR A 33 2.02 -10.08 8.06
C THR A 33 2.26 -11.56 7.77
N VAL A 34 2.75 -11.85 6.57
CA VAL A 34 2.98 -13.21 6.06
C VAL A 34 4.43 -13.61 6.34
N THR A 35 4.66 -14.46 7.34
CA THR A 35 6.01 -14.81 7.81
C THR A 35 6.40 -16.27 7.58
N ASP A 36 5.46 -17.10 7.13
CA ASP A 36 5.71 -18.51 6.87
C ASP A 36 5.20 -18.96 5.49
N GLU A 37 5.70 -20.11 5.03
CA GLU A 37 5.39 -20.63 3.69
C GLU A 37 3.90 -20.96 3.52
N LYS A 38 3.24 -21.45 4.57
CA LYS A 38 1.83 -21.83 4.49
C LYS A 38 0.97 -20.60 4.23
N ALA A 39 1.15 -19.55 5.02
CA ALA A 39 0.45 -18.28 4.85
C ALA A 39 0.77 -17.63 3.49
N LEU A 40 2.01 -17.76 3.00
CA LEU A 40 2.41 -17.25 1.68
C LEU A 40 1.69 -17.99 0.54
N ARG A 41 1.54 -19.31 0.64
CA ARG A 41 0.77 -20.11 -0.33
C ARG A 41 -0.72 -19.81 -0.28
N GLU A 42 -1.27 -19.58 0.91
CA GLU A 42 -2.66 -19.15 1.08
C GLU A 42 -2.89 -17.78 0.43
N LEU A 43 -1.99 -16.82 0.63
CA LEU A 43 -2.03 -15.54 -0.07
C LEU A 43 -1.93 -15.72 -1.58
N ALA A 44 -0.97 -16.48 -2.08
CA ALA A 44 -0.83 -16.75 -3.52
C ALA A 44 -2.12 -17.32 -4.11
N GLY A 45 -2.77 -18.28 -3.44
CA GLY A 45 -4.06 -18.84 -3.86
C GLY A 45 -5.20 -17.80 -3.88
N ARG A 46 -5.23 -16.86 -2.94
CA ARG A 46 -6.21 -15.74 -2.96
C ARG A 46 -5.97 -14.81 -4.15
N LEU A 47 -4.71 -14.47 -4.41
CA LEU A 47 -4.34 -13.62 -5.56
C LEU A 47 -4.65 -14.32 -6.89
N GLU A 48 -4.38 -15.63 -7.00
CA GLU A 48 -4.72 -16.43 -8.20
C GLU A 48 -6.22 -16.53 -8.46
N ALA A 49 -7.03 -16.55 -7.40
CA ALA A 49 -8.49 -16.62 -7.49
C ALA A 49 -9.14 -15.27 -7.82
N SER A 50 -8.41 -14.17 -7.73
CA SER A 50 -8.91 -12.82 -8.03
C SER A 50 -8.78 -12.48 -9.51
N SER A 51 -9.62 -11.57 -10.00
CA SER A 51 -9.49 -10.99 -11.35
C SER A 51 -8.43 -9.91 -11.41
N GLU A 52 -8.14 -9.28 -10.26
CA GLU A 52 -7.17 -8.20 -10.11
C GLU A 52 -6.68 -8.10 -8.66
N PHE A 53 -5.50 -7.53 -8.46
CA PHE A 53 -4.99 -7.18 -7.14
C PHE A 53 -4.10 -5.93 -7.21
N CYS A 54 -4.06 -5.19 -6.09
CA CYS A 54 -3.08 -4.14 -5.87
C CYS A 54 -1.78 -4.74 -5.33
N PHE A 55 -0.63 -4.18 -5.74
CA PHE A 55 0.66 -4.50 -5.16
C PHE A 55 1.57 -3.27 -5.11
N ASP A 56 2.56 -3.35 -4.24
CA ASP A 56 3.64 -2.39 -4.11
C ASP A 56 4.90 -3.10 -3.62
N THR A 57 6.08 -2.57 -3.96
CA THR A 57 7.37 -3.12 -3.54
C THR A 57 8.07 -2.22 -2.53
N GLU A 58 8.54 -2.81 -1.44
CA GLU A 58 9.43 -2.13 -0.50
C GLU A 58 10.88 -2.49 -0.80
N THR A 59 11.74 -1.49 -0.85
CA THR A 59 13.14 -1.64 -1.26
C THR A 59 14.10 -0.93 -0.32
N THR A 60 15.39 -1.25 -0.39
CA THR A 60 16.42 -0.55 0.39
C THR A 60 16.68 0.88 -0.09
N GLY A 61 16.32 1.19 -1.34
CA GLY A 61 16.47 2.50 -1.97
C GLY A 61 15.91 2.50 -3.39
N PHE A 62 16.30 3.46 -4.21
CA PHE A 62 15.72 3.69 -5.54
C PHE A 62 16.61 3.23 -6.71
N ASP A 63 17.75 2.61 -6.45
CA ASP A 63 18.61 2.07 -7.49
C ASP A 63 18.23 0.63 -7.83
N VAL A 64 17.55 0.43 -8.95
CA VAL A 64 17.09 -0.89 -9.42
C VAL A 64 18.21 -1.92 -9.55
N PHE A 65 19.46 -1.50 -9.73
CA PHE A 65 20.61 -2.38 -9.89
C PHE A 65 21.40 -2.62 -8.61
N GLY A 66 21.36 -1.66 -7.68
CA GLY A 66 22.10 -1.71 -6.41
C GLY A 66 21.24 -2.04 -5.20
N ASP A 67 19.95 -1.74 -5.27
CA ASP A 67 19.01 -1.98 -4.18
C ASP A 67 18.31 -3.33 -4.30
N ARG A 68 17.69 -3.77 -3.20
CA ARG A 68 17.00 -5.05 -3.11
C ARG A 68 15.60 -4.92 -2.56
N LEU A 69 14.75 -5.87 -2.88
CA LEU A 69 13.43 -6.03 -2.28
C LEU A 69 13.57 -6.34 -0.78
N VAL A 70 12.78 -5.67 0.04
CA VAL A 70 12.66 -5.91 1.48
C VAL A 70 11.24 -6.25 1.90
N GLY A 71 10.28 -6.09 1.01
CA GLY A 71 8.90 -6.50 1.22
C GLY A 71 8.05 -6.35 -0.02
N LEU A 72 6.90 -7.01 0.03
CA LEU A 72 5.83 -6.91 -0.97
C LEU A 72 4.51 -6.69 -0.24
N SER A 73 3.73 -5.72 -0.68
CA SER A 73 2.39 -5.46 -0.17
C SER A 73 1.35 -5.86 -1.19
N PHE A 74 0.22 -6.40 -0.71
CA PHE A 74 -0.89 -6.84 -1.56
C PHE A 74 -2.23 -6.44 -0.97
N ALA A 75 -3.19 -6.12 -1.83
CA ALA A 75 -4.59 -5.98 -1.49
C ALA A 75 -5.46 -6.53 -2.63
N VAL A 76 -6.53 -7.24 -2.28
CA VAL A 76 -7.55 -7.76 -3.22
C VAL A 76 -8.86 -6.99 -3.03
N GLU A 77 -9.11 -6.56 -1.80
CA GLU A 77 -10.31 -5.84 -1.42
C GLU A 77 -9.96 -4.61 -0.56
N PRO A 78 -10.79 -3.57 -0.54
CA PRO A 78 -10.59 -2.43 0.35
C PRO A 78 -10.52 -2.87 1.82
N PHE A 79 -9.67 -2.21 2.59
CA PHE A 79 -9.50 -2.38 4.04
C PHE A 79 -8.86 -3.70 4.49
N GLU A 80 -8.47 -4.58 3.58
CA GLU A 80 -7.68 -5.78 3.90
C GLU A 80 -6.39 -5.80 3.07
N ALA A 81 -5.24 -5.98 3.74
CA ALA A 81 -3.95 -6.02 3.06
C ALA A 81 -2.99 -7.03 3.69
N TRP A 82 -2.07 -7.52 2.88
CA TRP A 82 -1.01 -8.46 3.26
C TRP A 82 0.35 -7.84 3.01
N TYR A 83 1.25 -8.00 3.97
CA TYR A 83 2.65 -7.66 3.85
C TYR A 83 3.51 -8.92 3.93
N VAL A 84 4.33 -9.13 2.94
CA VAL A 84 5.29 -10.25 2.85
C VAL A 84 6.70 -9.69 3.04
N PRO A 85 7.32 -9.82 4.24
CA PRO A 85 8.68 -9.36 4.45
C PRO A 85 9.66 -10.24 3.64
N CYS A 86 10.62 -9.58 2.99
CA CYS A 86 11.65 -10.20 2.20
C CYS A 86 13.03 -9.91 2.80
N ASP A 87 13.81 -10.95 2.96
CA ASP A 87 15.21 -10.88 3.34
C ASP A 87 16.06 -11.82 2.46
N PRO A 88 17.39 -11.76 2.50
CA PRO A 88 18.22 -12.62 1.66
C PRO A 88 18.01 -14.13 1.86
N ALA A 89 17.48 -14.56 3.02
CA ALA A 89 17.28 -15.97 3.32
C ALA A 89 15.96 -16.49 2.72
N ASN A 90 14.90 -15.67 2.70
CA ASN A 90 13.57 -16.09 2.27
C ASN A 90 13.18 -15.61 0.86
N LEU A 91 13.88 -14.61 0.29
CA LEU A 91 13.52 -13.96 -0.96
C LEU A 91 13.33 -14.96 -2.11
N GLY A 92 14.23 -15.91 -2.26
CA GLY A 92 14.13 -16.92 -3.32
C GLY A 92 12.84 -17.75 -3.24
N GLN A 93 12.42 -18.12 -2.03
CA GLN A 93 11.19 -18.85 -1.80
C GLN A 93 9.95 -17.98 -2.07
N VAL A 94 9.96 -16.73 -1.57
CA VAL A 94 8.88 -15.76 -1.79
C VAL A 94 8.65 -15.55 -3.28
N LEU A 95 9.72 -15.26 -4.03
CA LEU A 95 9.64 -15.04 -5.47
C LEU A 95 9.18 -16.30 -6.23
N SER A 96 9.63 -17.49 -5.82
CA SER A 96 9.24 -18.75 -6.43
C SER A 96 7.72 -19.02 -6.30
N ILE A 97 7.14 -18.72 -5.14
CA ILE A 97 5.70 -18.92 -4.87
C ILE A 97 4.85 -17.86 -5.56
N LEU A 98 5.31 -16.60 -5.59
CA LEU A 98 4.52 -15.49 -6.14
C LEU A 98 4.71 -15.30 -7.65
N ARG A 99 5.78 -15.86 -8.26
CA ARG A 99 6.01 -15.76 -9.71
C ARG A 99 4.80 -16.16 -10.56
N PRO A 100 4.13 -17.31 -10.35
CA PRO A 100 2.96 -17.69 -11.15
C PRO A 100 1.85 -16.65 -11.09
N VAL A 101 1.68 -15.97 -9.95
CA VAL A 101 0.66 -14.93 -9.73
C VAL A 101 0.98 -13.67 -10.54
N PHE A 102 2.24 -13.19 -10.47
CA PHE A 102 2.67 -12.00 -11.20
C PHE A 102 2.70 -12.24 -12.72
N GLU A 103 3.11 -13.41 -13.16
CA GLU A 103 3.23 -13.77 -14.59
C GLU A 103 1.90 -14.25 -15.21
N ASN A 104 0.81 -14.34 -14.43
CA ASN A 104 -0.50 -14.72 -14.96
C ASN A 104 -1.12 -13.57 -15.75
N GLU A 105 -1.27 -13.74 -17.05
CA GLU A 105 -1.84 -12.75 -17.97
C GLU A 105 -3.35 -12.47 -17.73
N ARG A 106 -4.06 -13.37 -17.04
CA ARG A 106 -5.50 -13.25 -16.79
C ARG A 106 -5.83 -12.37 -15.60
N ILE A 107 -4.86 -12.10 -14.75
CA ILE A 107 -5.04 -11.28 -13.54
C ILE A 107 -4.51 -9.89 -13.82
N ALA A 108 -5.32 -8.86 -13.61
CA ALA A 108 -4.87 -7.49 -13.70
C ALA A 108 -4.06 -7.10 -12.44
N LYS A 109 -3.09 -6.23 -12.61
CA LYS A 109 -2.27 -5.69 -11.53
C LYS A 109 -2.49 -4.18 -11.45
N ILE A 110 -2.65 -3.69 -10.24
CA ILE A 110 -2.90 -2.29 -9.93
C ILE A 110 -1.74 -1.79 -9.06
N GLY A 111 -1.22 -0.61 -9.34
CA GLY A 111 -0.20 0.01 -8.50
C GLY A 111 -0.14 1.51 -8.71
N GLN A 112 0.68 2.18 -7.93
CA GLN A 112 0.92 3.62 -8.02
C GLN A 112 2.35 3.87 -8.49
N ASN A 113 2.56 4.51 -9.64
CA ASN A 113 3.88 4.67 -10.26
C ASN A 113 4.60 3.31 -10.47
N VAL A 114 3.82 2.34 -10.91
CA VAL A 114 4.17 0.91 -10.94
C VAL A 114 5.42 0.58 -11.77
N LYS A 115 5.91 1.52 -12.57
CA LYS A 115 7.12 1.34 -13.37
C LYS A 115 8.33 0.93 -12.53
N PHE A 116 8.50 1.53 -11.35
CA PHE A 116 9.59 1.20 -10.43
C PHE A 116 9.46 -0.24 -9.93
N ASP A 117 8.27 -0.63 -9.48
CA ASP A 117 7.96 -1.97 -8.99
C ASP A 117 8.22 -3.04 -10.06
N LEU A 118 7.79 -2.77 -11.30
CA LEU A 118 8.05 -3.66 -12.42
C LEU A 118 9.55 -3.86 -12.67
N MET A 119 10.34 -2.80 -12.57
CA MET A 119 11.80 -2.89 -12.73
C MET A 119 12.43 -3.68 -11.58
N MET A 120 12.01 -3.47 -10.34
CA MET A 120 12.49 -4.20 -9.17
C MET A 120 12.14 -5.68 -9.25
N LEU A 121 10.90 -6.01 -9.61
CA LEU A 121 10.47 -7.39 -9.79
C LEU A 121 11.23 -8.07 -10.95
N ARG A 122 11.45 -7.35 -12.04
CA ARG A 122 12.20 -7.88 -13.19
C ARG A 122 13.67 -8.14 -12.85
N SER A 123 14.32 -7.25 -12.07
CA SER A 123 15.69 -7.48 -11.60
C SER A 123 15.77 -8.69 -10.67
N ALA A 124 14.69 -8.98 -9.92
CA ALA A 124 14.53 -10.17 -9.10
C ALA A 124 14.06 -11.41 -9.89
N GLY A 125 13.92 -11.31 -11.22
CA GLY A 125 13.59 -12.41 -12.13
C GLY A 125 12.11 -12.70 -12.30
N ILE A 126 11.19 -11.78 -11.96
CA ILE A 126 9.75 -11.88 -12.24
C ILE A 126 9.38 -10.97 -13.40
N ASP A 127 8.75 -11.52 -14.44
CA ASP A 127 8.22 -10.78 -15.58
C ASP A 127 6.71 -10.58 -15.39
N VAL A 128 6.33 -9.43 -14.85
CA VAL A 128 4.91 -9.13 -14.58
C VAL A 128 4.13 -9.06 -15.88
N ARG A 129 3.03 -9.81 -15.97
CA ARG A 129 2.21 -9.94 -17.18
C ARG A 129 0.75 -9.61 -16.88
N GLY A 130 -0.01 -9.44 -17.97
CA GLY A 130 -1.42 -9.10 -17.93
C GLY A 130 -1.67 -7.58 -17.95
N THR A 131 -2.90 -7.19 -17.72
CA THR A 131 -3.29 -5.77 -17.69
C THR A 131 -2.67 -5.07 -16.50
N LEU A 132 -2.09 -3.89 -16.73
CA LEU A 132 -1.54 -3.03 -15.69
C LEU A 132 -2.35 -1.74 -15.59
N TYR A 133 -2.76 -1.40 -14.37
CA TYR A 133 -3.37 -0.13 -14.04
C TYR A 133 -2.45 0.66 -13.13
N ASP A 134 -1.96 1.79 -13.61
CA ASP A 134 -1.14 2.73 -12.82
C ASP A 134 -2.02 3.92 -12.41
N THR A 135 -2.31 4.04 -11.13
CA THR A 135 -3.19 5.10 -10.61
C THR A 135 -2.60 6.49 -10.80
N MET A 136 -1.27 6.63 -10.82
CA MET A 136 -0.60 7.89 -11.14
C MET A 136 -0.87 8.30 -12.58
N ILE A 137 -0.69 7.38 -13.53
CA ILE A 137 -0.89 7.66 -14.96
C ILE A 137 -2.36 7.91 -15.26
N VAL A 138 -3.27 7.12 -14.68
CA VAL A 138 -4.71 7.33 -14.84
C VAL A 138 -5.10 8.72 -14.38
N HIS A 139 -4.66 9.16 -13.20
CA HIS A 139 -4.97 10.49 -12.72
C HIS A 139 -4.31 11.61 -13.57
N TYR A 140 -3.09 11.39 -14.04
CA TYR A 140 -2.43 12.34 -14.94
C TYR A 140 -3.23 12.56 -16.23
N LEU A 141 -3.85 11.51 -16.77
CA LEU A 141 -4.70 11.63 -17.97
C LEU A 141 -6.03 12.35 -17.70
N LEU A 142 -6.54 12.30 -16.48
CA LEU A 142 -7.78 12.95 -16.07
C LEU A 142 -7.59 14.42 -15.69
N ASP A 143 -6.51 14.73 -15.00
CA ASP A 143 -6.20 16.08 -14.49
C ASP A 143 -4.68 16.33 -14.53
N PRO A 144 -4.11 16.67 -15.70
CA PRO A 144 -2.67 16.80 -15.89
C PRO A 144 -2.02 17.96 -15.10
N GLU A 145 -2.80 18.94 -14.67
CA GLU A 145 -2.31 20.09 -13.92
C GLU A 145 -2.21 19.86 -12.41
N SER A 146 -2.74 18.73 -11.93
CA SER A 146 -2.76 18.40 -10.51
C SER A 146 -1.47 17.70 -10.06
N ARG A 147 -1.42 17.34 -8.76
CA ARG A 147 -0.38 16.46 -8.20
C ARG A 147 -0.87 15.01 -8.30
N HIS A 148 0.05 14.08 -8.60
CA HIS A 148 -0.29 12.67 -8.84
C HIS A 148 0.32 11.72 -7.81
N GLY A 149 0.94 12.25 -6.75
CA GLY A 149 1.49 11.44 -5.65
C GLY A 149 0.37 10.77 -4.84
N MET A 150 0.64 9.59 -4.30
CA MET A 150 -0.32 8.75 -3.56
C MET A 150 -1.02 9.52 -2.44
N ASP A 151 -0.28 10.27 -1.62
CA ASP A 151 -0.86 11.06 -0.52
C ASP A 151 -1.88 12.08 -1.00
N HIS A 152 -1.61 12.73 -2.14
CA HIS A 152 -2.53 13.69 -2.73
C HIS A 152 -3.78 12.98 -3.23
N LEU A 153 -3.62 11.88 -3.97
CA LEU A 153 -4.72 11.09 -4.50
C LEU A 153 -5.60 10.50 -3.39
N ALA A 154 -4.98 9.98 -2.34
CA ALA A 154 -5.72 9.47 -1.17
C ALA A 154 -6.60 10.56 -0.53
N ARG A 155 -6.08 11.79 -0.41
CA ARG A 155 -6.84 12.90 0.15
C ARG A 155 -8.01 13.33 -0.74
N ILE A 156 -7.77 13.53 -2.03
CA ILE A 156 -8.79 14.07 -2.94
C ILE A 156 -9.82 13.03 -3.37
N CYS A 157 -9.40 11.77 -3.58
CA CYS A 157 -10.28 10.72 -4.08
C CYS A 157 -10.96 9.92 -2.97
N LEU A 158 -10.28 9.74 -1.82
CA LEU A 158 -10.74 8.86 -0.75
C LEU A 158 -11.04 9.60 0.56
N ASN A 159 -10.81 10.92 0.62
CA ASN A 159 -10.86 11.69 1.87
C ASN A 159 -10.02 11.04 2.99
N TYR A 160 -8.87 10.48 2.64
CA TYR A 160 -7.99 9.73 3.53
C TYR A 160 -6.59 10.35 3.60
N SER A 161 -6.05 10.49 4.81
CA SER A 161 -4.67 10.93 5.04
C SER A 161 -3.80 9.73 5.40
N PRO A 162 -2.93 9.28 4.48
CA PRO A 162 -2.00 8.18 4.76
C PRO A 162 -1.01 8.51 5.88
N VAL A 163 -0.45 7.48 6.49
CA VAL A 163 0.66 7.62 7.43
C VAL A 163 1.90 8.09 6.66
N PRO A 164 2.51 9.22 7.04
CA PRO A 164 3.71 9.69 6.36
C PRO A 164 4.87 8.69 6.50
N ILE A 165 5.64 8.49 5.42
CA ILE A 165 6.77 7.55 5.41
C ILE A 165 7.81 7.89 6.50
N GLU A 166 7.94 9.16 6.84
CA GLU A 166 8.86 9.62 7.88
C GLU A 166 8.50 9.11 9.29
N GLU A 167 7.27 8.71 9.53
CA GLU A 167 6.90 8.05 10.79
C GLU A 167 7.49 6.65 10.91
N LEU A 168 7.79 6.00 9.78
CA LEU A 168 8.40 4.68 9.74
C LEU A 168 9.92 4.73 9.73
N ILE A 169 10.50 5.58 8.88
CA ILE A 169 11.95 5.62 8.64
C ILE A 169 12.65 6.79 9.33
N GLY A 170 11.91 7.73 9.92
CA GLY A 170 12.49 8.95 10.53
C GLY A 170 12.79 10.05 9.50
N LYS A 171 13.37 11.17 9.97
CA LYS A 171 13.69 12.35 9.16
C LYS A 171 15.17 12.73 9.22
N GLY A 172 15.70 13.23 8.11
CA GLY A 172 17.05 13.83 8.02
C GLY A 172 18.14 12.84 8.41
N ALA A 173 19.11 13.28 9.23
CA ALA A 173 20.28 12.46 9.64
C ALA A 173 19.91 11.22 10.49
N ARG A 174 18.69 11.09 10.98
CA ARG A 174 18.21 9.92 11.73
C ARG A 174 17.42 8.95 10.87
N GLN A 175 17.29 9.22 9.58
CA GLN A 175 16.57 8.37 8.66
C GLN A 175 17.25 7.01 8.53
N ILE A 176 16.48 5.94 8.66
CA ILE A 176 16.91 4.56 8.46
C ILE A 176 16.40 4.05 7.12
N THR A 177 17.03 3.02 6.60
CA THR A 177 16.55 2.30 5.41
C THR A 177 15.39 1.35 5.76
N MET A 178 14.55 1.02 4.78
CA MET A 178 13.35 0.20 5.00
C MET A 178 13.66 -1.19 5.57
N ASP A 179 14.78 -1.78 5.24
CA ASP A 179 15.22 -3.07 5.78
C ASP A 179 15.53 -3.03 7.29
N ARG A 180 15.69 -1.85 7.86
CA ARG A 180 15.92 -1.65 9.31
C ARG A 180 14.64 -1.35 10.09
N VAL A 181 13.52 -1.14 9.42
CA VAL A 181 12.24 -0.94 10.10
C VAL A 181 11.74 -2.28 10.64
N PRO A 182 11.51 -2.41 11.97
CA PRO A 182 11.06 -3.66 12.56
C PRO A 182 9.72 -4.13 11.96
N VAL A 183 9.65 -5.40 11.58
CA VAL A 183 8.40 -6.08 11.24
C VAL A 183 7.98 -6.85 12.48
N ALA A 184 7.05 -6.30 13.27
CA ALA A 184 6.53 -7.01 14.42
C ALA A 184 5.30 -7.84 14.02
N PRO A 185 5.12 -9.06 14.54
CA PRO A 185 3.90 -9.84 14.34
C PRO A 185 2.68 -9.05 14.83
N GLY A 186 1.67 -8.85 13.99
CA GLY A 186 0.45 -8.09 14.34
C GLY A 186 0.59 -6.58 14.33
N THR A 187 1.74 -6.02 13.98
CA THR A 187 1.89 -4.59 13.69
C THR A 187 1.39 -4.26 12.30
N ARG A 188 0.87 -3.04 12.17
CA ARG A 188 0.41 -2.46 10.90
C ARG A 188 1.38 -2.80 9.79
N PRO A 189 0.94 -3.39 8.65
CA PRO A 189 1.78 -3.41 7.47
C PRO A 189 2.20 -1.99 7.17
N ARG A 190 3.41 -1.86 6.69
CA ARG A 190 3.89 -0.59 6.16
C ARG A 190 2.94 -0.22 5.04
N THR A 191 2.26 0.91 5.18
CA THR A 191 1.44 1.41 4.08
C THR A 191 2.36 1.68 2.91
N PRO A 192 2.02 1.17 1.72
CA PRO A 192 2.75 1.56 0.50
C PRO A 192 2.71 3.08 0.37
N THR A 193 3.84 3.68 0.17
CA THR A 193 3.98 5.12 -0.13
C THR A 193 3.61 5.45 -1.56
#